data_636344d4f4b95c4560a185d0e8a4fffb
#
_entry.id   636344d4f4b95c4560a185d0e8a4fffb
#
_cell.length_a   1.000
_cell.length_b   1.000
_cell.length_c   1.000
_cell.angle_alpha   90.00
_cell.angle_beta   90.00
_cell.angle_gamma   90.00
#
_symmetry.space_group_name_H-M   'P 1'
#
loop_
_entity.id
_entity.type
_entity.pdbx_description
1 polymer ?
#
loop_
_entity_poly.entity_id
_entity_poly.type
_entity_poly.pdbx_seq_one_letter_code
_entity_poly.pdbx_strand_id
1 'polypeptide(L)'
;MNLSRPAALLLLLFGSLTGQAQPSGGPYGPVPQNYTVPKDAAHIYYVAPDGPSNAPGTNLEQPTSLESAVARVVTGDAIILRGGTYRIGDLKLNQGVTLQPYATEQPVIKGTQVATTWEALRDNVWRTSWKKLFPQKPADWWRRNREGMRTPLHRFNNDMVFVDGRMLQSAAWEGGLDTNTFSIDYEHGHVFIGFNPSNHLIEITAFDSALIRTTGEVHGRKSDGKGATIRGITFTQYAYRALEVEGKEPEGLANPSSFGKDVVGSTFENVTISYCSRVAGYFRGDKTVFRNCLISDTSTEGVYLLSSSDCLLEKNIFRRNNVEQITGYYPSAVKIFNQTHRVTCRDNLVIDQPYSNGIWYDVGNQDGVFINNWIEGCIDGFFYEISSNAVCAGNVFVNCDKGVRVLNAANVRVYQNTFVDTVASFERDERSAVGDHFGWHPSTGPNVDEREGHVFVGNLLVANPGFSKALLRFEQTKNMCGRLKKAMVNELDYNIYVRTGDKKAQPFLVWGPVDGESCMTEFNTLDGLRKLHPEFEAHSQYLGDYPGPFLRSMELRNYEPAGSLKTKVTAPLPSDIQKLLGWPKQDSYPPGAYPLRP
;
A
#
# COMPACT_ATOMS: atom_id res chain seq x y z
N MET A 1 58.63 4.91 26.77
CA MET A 1 58.12 6.15 26.18
C MET A 1 56.70 5.86 25.69
N ASN A 2 55.70 6.13 26.55
CA ASN A 2 54.30 5.91 26.26
C ASN A 2 53.76 7.15 25.55
N LEU A 3 53.21 6.98 24.36
CA LEU A 3 52.42 8.02 23.67
C LEU A 3 50.97 7.54 23.62
N SER A 4 50.18 8.04 24.56
CA SER A 4 48.74 7.99 24.56
C SER A 4 48.15 8.86 23.44
N ARG A 5 47.33 8.26 22.54
CA ARG A 5 46.50 8.99 21.59
C ARG A 5 45.17 9.31 22.24
N PRO A 6 44.64 10.53 22.15
CA PRO A 6 43.30 10.83 22.60
C PRO A 6 42.28 10.33 21.56
N ALA A 7 41.28 9.60 22.03
CA ALA A 7 40.09 9.26 21.28
C ALA A 7 39.26 10.53 21.05
N ALA A 8 39.18 10.99 19.82
CA ALA A 8 38.26 12.06 19.43
C ALA A 8 36.83 11.49 19.41
N LEU A 9 36.05 11.93 20.39
CA LEU A 9 34.62 11.69 20.48
C LEU A 9 33.92 12.55 19.41
N LEU A 10 33.55 11.93 18.30
CA LEU A 10 32.75 12.57 17.24
C LEU A 10 31.31 12.67 17.74
N LEU A 11 30.94 13.77 18.36
CA LEU A 11 29.54 14.15 18.60
C LEU A 11 28.89 14.39 17.22
N LEU A 12 28.17 13.39 16.71
CA LEU A 12 27.20 13.57 15.65
C LEU A 12 26.04 14.42 16.22
N LEU A 13 26.13 15.72 16.03
CA LEU A 13 24.98 16.62 16.09
C LEU A 13 24.00 16.17 15.00
N PHE A 14 23.03 15.34 15.36
CA PHE A 14 21.79 15.24 14.62
C PHE A 14 21.07 16.57 14.73
N GLY A 15 21.47 17.51 13.91
CA GLY A 15 20.64 18.65 13.59
C GLY A 15 19.33 18.10 13.05
N SER A 16 18.24 18.37 13.74
CA SER A 16 16.90 18.19 13.24
C SER A 16 16.76 19.00 11.97
N LEU A 17 17.15 18.43 10.83
CA LEU A 17 16.66 18.86 9.54
C LEU A 17 15.15 18.58 9.59
N THR A 18 14.41 19.58 10.01
CA THR A 18 12.98 19.64 9.78
C THR A 18 12.80 19.68 8.27
N GLY A 19 12.80 18.51 7.65
CA GLY A 19 12.47 18.33 6.25
C GLY A 19 11.00 18.69 6.05
N GLN A 20 10.73 19.96 5.80
CA GLN A 20 9.39 20.49 5.53
C GLN A 20 8.94 20.24 4.08
N ALA A 21 9.49 19.22 3.44
CA ALA A 21 9.19 18.91 2.04
C ALA A 21 7.85 18.18 1.83
N GLN A 22 7.24 17.68 2.90
CA GLN A 22 6.01 16.88 2.82
C GLN A 22 4.79 17.64 3.36
N PRO A 23 3.63 17.56 2.71
CA PRO A 23 2.43 18.31 3.11
C PRO A 23 2.04 18.06 4.57
N SER A 24 2.13 16.81 5.04
CA SER A 24 1.74 16.39 6.40
C SER A 24 2.88 16.42 7.44
N GLY A 25 4.14 16.50 7.01
CA GLY A 25 5.30 16.61 7.89
C GLY A 25 5.72 15.35 8.66
N GLY A 26 5.07 14.18 8.45
CA GLY A 26 5.44 12.94 9.15
C GLY A 26 5.24 12.99 10.69
N PRO A 27 5.88 12.13 11.49
CA PRO A 27 6.67 10.98 11.08
C PRO A 27 5.83 9.86 10.47
N TYR A 28 6.41 9.17 9.48
CA TYR A 28 5.79 8.01 8.83
C TYR A 28 6.45 6.72 9.30
N GLY A 29 5.67 5.63 9.28
CA GLY A 29 6.15 4.32 9.70
C GLY A 29 6.38 4.19 11.20
N PRO A 30 6.98 3.08 11.66
CA PRO A 30 7.20 2.82 13.07
C PRO A 30 8.06 3.88 13.75
N VAL A 31 7.57 4.42 14.85
CA VAL A 31 8.26 5.41 15.66
C VAL A 31 8.72 4.74 16.95
N PRO A 32 10.00 4.90 17.35
CA PRO A 32 10.48 4.38 18.63
C PRO A 32 9.62 4.85 19.80
N GLN A 33 9.16 3.92 20.62
CA GLN A 33 8.28 4.20 21.75
C GLN A 33 8.71 3.40 22.98
N ASN A 34 8.30 3.88 24.15
CA ASN A 34 8.33 3.12 25.40
C ASN A 34 6.91 2.67 25.72
N TYR A 35 6.66 1.37 25.59
CA TYR A 35 5.35 0.77 25.82
C TYR A 35 5.12 0.50 27.30
N THR A 36 4.20 1.23 27.88
CA THR A 36 3.74 0.95 29.26
C THR A 36 2.82 -0.26 29.27
N VAL A 37 2.95 -1.10 30.28
CA VAL A 37 2.04 -2.23 30.48
C VAL A 37 0.62 -1.71 30.65
N PRO A 38 -0.40 -2.23 29.94
CA PRO A 38 -1.78 -1.76 30.05
C PRO A 38 -2.31 -1.94 31.47
N LYS A 39 -2.72 -0.84 32.11
CA LYS A 39 -3.23 -0.86 33.50
C LYS A 39 -4.61 -1.50 33.62
N ASP A 40 -5.37 -1.48 32.53
CA ASP A 40 -6.75 -1.97 32.47
C ASP A 40 -6.83 -3.43 31.96
N ALA A 41 -5.69 -4.10 31.75
CA ALA A 41 -5.67 -5.50 31.38
C ALA A 41 -6.16 -6.37 32.55
N ALA A 42 -7.08 -7.29 32.26
CA ALA A 42 -7.60 -8.22 33.28
C ALA A 42 -6.51 -9.18 33.75
N HIS A 43 -5.75 -9.74 32.78
CA HIS A 43 -4.56 -10.54 33.06
C HIS A 43 -3.42 -10.10 32.12
N ILE A 44 -2.20 -10.27 32.59
CA ILE A 44 -0.97 -9.96 31.83
C ILE A 44 -0.15 -11.22 31.71
N TYR A 45 0.21 -11.55 30.47
CA TYR A 45 1.12 -12.66 30.16
C TYR A 45 2.43 -12.12 29.59
N TYR A 46 3.52 -12.32 30.29
CA TYR A 46 4.87 -12.03 29.79
C TYR A 46 5.37 -13.23 29.00
N VAL A 47 5.88 -12.99 27.79
CA VAL A 47 6.39 -14.02 26.92
C VAL A 47 7.81 -13.73 26.47
N ALA A 48 8.62 -14.78 26.29
CA ALA A 48 9.98 -14.71 25.78
C ALA A 48 10.20 -15.73 24.66
N PRO A 49 11.21 -15.53 23.77
CA PRO A 49 11.49 -16.48 22.69
C PRO A 49 11.76 -17.92 23.17
N ASP A 50 12.34 -18.06 24.33
CA ASP A 50 12.70 -19.31 25.00
C ASP A 50 11.79 -19.61 26.21
N GLY A 51 10.70 -18.88 26.37
CA GLY A 51 9.75 -19.08 27.48
C GLY A 51 9.13 -20.49 27.44
N PRO A 52 9.20 -21.26 28.54
CA PRO A 52 8.62 -22.60 28.60
C PRO A 52 7.09 -22.54 28.49
N SER A 53 6.49 -23.43 27.70
CA SER A 53 5.02 -23.47 27.50
C SER A 53 4.21 -23.71 28.76
N ASN A 54 4.79 -24.37 29.77
CA ASN A 54 4.17 -24.65 31.06
C ASN A 54 4.40 -23.56 32.13
N ALA A 55 5.20 -22.53 31.83
CA ALA A 55 5.41 -21.42 32.76
C ALA A 55 4.12 -20.58 32.90
N PRO A 56 3.90 -19.96 34.07
CA PRO A 56 2.70 -19.13 34.30
C PRO A 56 2.67 -17.89 33.44
N GLY A 57 3.82 -17.26 33.15
CA GLY A 57 3.94 -16.02 32.39
C GLY A 57 3.39 -14.79 33.11
N THR A 58 3.18 -14.84 34.43
CA THR A 58 2.55 -13.75 35.18
C THR A 58 3.53 -12.67 35.65
N ASN A 59 4.83 -12.90 35.48
CA ASN A 59 5.90 -11.95 35.78
C ASN A 59 7.07 -12.09 34.77
N LEU A 60 8.00 -11.15 34.82
CA LEU A 60 9.14 -11.08 33.89
C LEU A 60 10.18 -12.17 34.12
N GLU A 61 10.27 -12.70 35.33
CA GLU A 61 11.25 -13.72 35.72
C GLU A 61 10.83 -15.13 35.27
N GLN A 62 9.54 -15.30 35.00
CA GLN A 62 8.97 -16.58 34.58
C GLN A 62 8.08 -16.41 33.33
N PRO A 63 8.64 -15.90 32.23
CA PRO A 63 7.89 -15.72 31.00
C PRO A 63 7.45 -17.08 30.42
N THR A 64 6.31 -17.10 29.75
CA THR A 64 5.81 -18.27 29.04
C THR A 64 6.13 -18.18 27.52
N SER A 65 5.80 -19.23 26.74
CA SER A 65 5.85 -19.16 25.29
C SER A 65 4.68 -18.34 24.72
N LEU A 66 4.85 -17.80 23.52
CA LEU A 66 3.80 -17.02 22.85
C LEU A 66 2.57 -17.89 22.54
N GLU A 67 2.76 -19.14 22.11
CA GLU A 67 1.67 -20.10 21.89
C GLU A 67 0.85 -20.34 23.13
N SER A 68 1.53 -20.54 24.25
CA SER A 68 0.88 -20.78 25.52
C SER A 68 0.08 -19.57 26.01
N ALA A 69 0.62 -18.35 25.83
CA ALA A 69 -0.10 -17.14 26.13
C ALA A 69 -1.33 -16.95 25.26
N VAL A 70 -1.20 -17.11 23.92
CA VAL A 70 -2.31 -17.02 22.95
C VAL A 70 -3.42 -18.03 23.27
N ALA A 71 -3.04 -19.25 23.69
CA ALA A 71 -4.01 -20.26 24.08
C ALA A 71 -4.78 -19.94 25.37
N ARG A 72 -4.28 -19.08 26.23
CA ARG A 72 -4.87 -18.76 27.57
C ARG A 72 -5.65 -17.45 27.63
N VAL A 73 -5.27 -16.47 26.83
CA VAL A 73 -5.87 -15.12 26.91
C VAL A 73 -7.36 -15.10 26.63
N VAL A 74 -8.03 -14.20 27.31
CA VAL A 74 -9.44 -13.84 27.11
C VAL A 74 -9.55 -12.34 26.79
N THR A 75 -10.73 -11.92 26.42
CA THR A 75 -11.01 -10.52 26.09
C THR A 75 -10.53 -9.56 27.22
N GLY A 76 -9.74 -8.56 26.82
CA GLY A 76 -9.20 -7.56 27.74
C GLY A 76 -7.85 -7.92 28.36
N ASP A 77 -7.32 -9.11 28.10
CA ASP A 77 -5.97 -9.47 28.54
C ASP A 77 -4.87 -8.81 27.68
N ALA A 78 -3.64 -8.83 28.20
CA ALA A 78 -2.47 -8.35 27.49
C ALA A 78 -1.36 -9.41 27.41
N ILE A 79 -0.73 -9.52 26.25
CA ILE A 79 0.50 -10.29 26.01
C ILE A 79 1.66 -9.31 25.84
N ILE A 80 2.63 -9.37 26.73
CA ILE A 80 3.81 -8.50 26.76
C ILE A 80 5.02 -9.30 26.30
N LEU A 81 5.55 -8.95 25.13
CA LEU A 81 6.64 -9.68 24.48
C LEU A 81 8.00 -9.11 24.89
N ARG A 82 8.88 -9.98 25.37
CA ARG A 82 10.31 -9.65 25.50
C ARG A 82 10.95 -9.55 24.12
N GLY A 83 11.99 -8.75 24.02
CA GLY A 83 12.80 -8.63 22.80
C GLY A 83 13.43 -9.95 22.38
N GLY A 84 13.76 -10.06 21.10
CA GLY A 84 14.37 -11.25 20.51
C GLY A 84 13.55 -11.85 19.36
N THR A 85 13.99 -13.00 18.85
CA THR A 85 13.40 -13.65 17.68
C THR A 85 12.55 -14.84 18.08
N TYR A 86 11.27 -14.78 17.75
CA TYR A 86 10.27 -15.85 17.90
C TYR A 86 10.10 -16.55 16.55
N ARG A 87 10.51 -17.82 16.42
CA ARG A 87 10.35 -18.61 15.19
C ARG A 87 9.11 -19.47 15.27
N ILE A 88 7.98 -18.86 14.90
CA ILE A 88 6.66 -19.39 15.19
C ILE A 88 5.64 -18.94 14.14
N GLY A 89 4.56 -19.67 13.98
CA GLY A 89 3.43 -19.31 13.13
C GLY A 89 2.19 -20.12 13.44
N ASP A 90 1.19 -20.01 12.56
CA ASP A 90 -0.10 -20.69 12.61
C ASP A 90 -0.89 -20.41 13.90
N LEU A 91 -0.60 -19.27 14.56
CA LEU A 91 -1.29 -18.87 15.77
C LEU A 91 -2.73 -18.44 15.45
N LYS A 92 -3.67 -18.92 16.25
CA LYS A 92 -5.09 -18.53 16.14
C LYS A 92 -5.55 -17.84 17.41
N LEU A 93 -6.12 -16.64 17.24
CA LEU A 93 -6.67 -15.82 18.30
C LEU A 93 -8.12 -15.45 17.97
N ASN A 94 -9.04 -15.58 18.93
CA ASN A 94 -10.44 -15.20 18.73
C ASN A 94 -11.00 -14.26 19.80
N GLN A 95 -10.10 -13.61 20.55
CA GLN A 95 -10.42 -12.67 21.60
C GLN A 95 -9.80 -11.30 21.33
N GLY A 96 -10.45 -10.23 21.78
CA GLY A 96 -9.92 -8.85 21.73
C GLY A 96 -8.91 -8.61 22.84
N VAL A 97 -7.65 -8.74 22.51
CA VAL A 97 -6.51 -8.61 23.44
C VAL A 97 -5.48 -7.61 22.93
N THR A 98 -4.57 -7.18 23.79
CA THR A 98 -3.42 -6.35 23.43
C THR A 98 -2.15 -7.19 23.34
N LEU A 99 -1.42 -7.09 22.23
CA LEU A 99 -0.08 -7.64 22.04
C LEU A 99 0.90 -6.47 21.86
N GLN A 100 1.93 -6.39 22.68
CA GLN A 100 2.92 -5.30 22.60
C GLN A 100 4.27 -5.69 23.20
N PRO A 101 5.36 -4.97 22.88
CA PRO A 101 6.65 -5.15 23.54
C PRO A 101 6.63 -4.80 25.02
N TYR A 102 7.60 -5.33 25.75
CA TYR A 102 7.98 -4.82 27.04
C TYR A 102 8.86 -3.57 26.88
N ALA A 103 8.43 -2.45 27.43
CA ALA A 103 9.17 -1.18 27.41
C ALA A 103 9.64 -0.78 26.00
N THR A 104 10.94 -0.73 25.76
CA THR A 104 11.56 -0.38 24.47
C THR A 104 12.11 -1.60 23.70
N GLU A 105 11.80 -2.80 24.17
CA GLU A 105 12.29 -4.03 23.54
C GLU A 105 11.65 -4.24 22.16
N GLN A 106 12.34 -5.00 21.29
CA GLN A 106 11.96 -5.19 19.90
C GLN A 106 11.75 -6.69 19.62
N PRO A 107 10.53 -7.20 19.79
CA PRO A 107 10.19 -8.57 19.40
C PRO A 107 10.07 -8.70 17.89
N VAL A 108 10.67 -9.76 17.34
CA VAL A 108 10.60 -10.13 15.93
C VAL A 108 10.01 -11.53 15.81
N ILE A 109 8.85 -11.63 15.17
CA ILE A 109 8.14 -12.89 14.94
C ILE A 109 8.40 -13.32 13.50
N LYS A 110 9.08 -14.47 13.33
CA LYS A 110 9.55 -14.98 12.03
C LYS A 110 8.87 -16.26 11.62
N GLY A 111 8.47 -16.33 10.35
CA GLY A 111 7.92 -17.53 9.70
C GLY A 111 8.97 -18.51 9.17
N THR A 112 10.24 -18.30 9.43
CA THR A 112 11.35 -19.16 9.00
C THR A 112 11.93 -19.95 10.15
N GLN A 113 12.54 -21.10 9.81
CA GLN A 113 13.44 -21.86 10.68
C GLN A 113 14.83 -21.90 10.07
N VAL A 114 15.84 -22.16 10.92
CA VAL A 114 17.24 -22.24 10.49
C VAL A 114 17.52 -23.64 9.92
N ALA A 115 18.05 -23.68 8.70
CA ALA A 115 18.49 -24.92 8.07
C ALA A 115 19.95 -25.19 8.45
N THR A 116 20.18 -26.21 9.28
CA THR A 116 21.50 -26.53 9.85
C THR A 116 22.20 -27.72 9.19
N THR A 117 21.46 -28.55 8.46
CA THR A 117 21.98 -29.78 7.85
C THR A 117 22.03 -29.65 6.35
N TRP A 118 23.22 -29.65 5.77
CA TRP A 118 23.45 -29.46 4.35
C TRP A 118 24.37 -30.56 3.80
N GLU A 119 24.09 -31.03 2.61
CA GLU A 119 24.86 -32.00 1.84
C GLU A 119 25.45 -31.33 0.60
N ALA A 120 26.75 -31.43 0.42
CA ALA A 120 27.43 -31.01 -0.80
C ALA A 120 27.15 -32.00 -1.92
N LEU A 121 26.66 -31.57 -3.06
CA LEU A 121 26.37 -32.44 -4.21
C LEU A 121 27.43 -32.34 -5.29
N ARG A 122 27.70 -31.15 -5.82
CA ARG A 122 28.67 -30.85 -6.87
C ARG A 122 28.96 -29.35 -6.89
N ASP A 123 30.06 -28.93 -7.43
CA ASP A 123 30.42 -27.55 -7.83
C ASP A 123 29.61 -26.42 -7.18
N ASN A 124 29.75 -26.24 -5.87
CA ASN A 124 29.01 -25.24 -5.06
C ASN A 124 27.51 -25.47 -4.93
N VAL A 125 26.96 -26.59 -5.41
CA VAL A 125 25.55 -26.91 -5.18
C VAL A 125 25.39 -27.69 -3.88
N TRP A 126 24.60 -27.15 -2.99
CA TRP A 126 24.31 -27.73 -1.68
C TRP A 126 22.79 -27.96 -1.54
N ARG A 127 22.44 -29.03 -0.83
CA ARG A 127 21.06 -29.48 -0.64
C ARG A 127 20.74 -29.66 0.84
N THR A 128 19.51 -29.31 1.21
CA THR A 128 18.92 -29.70 2.50
C THR A 128 17.54 -30.32 2.29
N SER A 129 17.14 -31.25 3.14
CA SER A 129 15.77 -31.75 3.19
C SER A 129 14.89 -30.82 4.00
N TRP A 130 13.72 -30.45 3.47
CA TRP A 130 12.78 -29.52 4.10
C TRP A 130 11.36 -30.06 4.05
N LYS A 131 10.73 -30.24 5.21
CA LYS A 131 9.44 -30.94 5.29
C LYS A 131 8.23 -30.05 5.06
N LYS A 132 8.33 -28.76 5.39
CA LYS A 132 7.22 -27.81 5.26
C LYS A 132 7.46 -26.92 4.04
N LEU A 133 6.83 -27.27 2.93
CA LEU A 133 6.89 -26.54 1.67
C LEU A 133 5.48 -26.11 1.25
N PHE A 134 5.41 -24.98 0.55
CA PHE A 134 4.15 -24.28 0.20
C PHE A 134 4.04 -24.04 -1.32
N PRO A 135 3.96 -25.11 -2.14
CA PRO A 135 3.87 -24.98 -3.60
C PRO A 135 2.55 -24.31 -4.00
N GLN A 136 2.58 -23.54 -5.08
CA GLN A 136 1.40 -22.92 -5.67
C GLN A 136 1.18 -23.41 -7.09
N LYS A 137 -0.09 -23.51 -7.47
CA LYS A 137 -0.53 -23.81 -8.84
C LYS A 137 -1.49 -22.70 -9.31
N PRO A 138 -0.95 -21.54 -9.72
CA PRO A 138 -1.81 -20.44 -10.16
C PRO A 138 -2.54 -20.81 -11.44
N ALA A 139 -3.78 -20.31 -11.58
CA ALA A 139 -4.50 -20.41 -12.84
C ALA A 139 -3.74 -19.68 -13.97
N ASP A 140 -3.92 -20.13 -15.22
CA ASP A 140 -3.17 -19.54 -16.33
C ASP A 140 -3.40 -18.05 -16.54
N TRP A 141 -4.58 -17.56 -16.21
CA TRP A 141 -4.89 -16.14 -16.32
C TRP A 141 -4.12 -15.27 -15.31
N TRP A 142 -3.62 -15.79 -14.21
CA TRP A 142 -2.73 -15.08 -13.29
C TRP A 142 -1.35 -14.84 -13.88
N ARG A 143 -0.95 -15.66 -14.85
CA ARG A 143 0.36 -15.63 -15.52
C ARG A 143 0.33 -14.94 -16.87
N ARG A 144 -0.71 -14.20 -17.19
CA ARG A 144 -0.83 -13.50 -18.47
C ARG A 144 0.29 -12.48 -18.69
N ASN A 145 0.61 -12.21 -19.94
CA ASN A 145 1.63 -11.24 -20.29
C ASN A 145 1.24 -9.85 -19.80
N ARG A 146 2.18 -9.23 -19.10
CA ARG A 146 2.18 -7.84 -18.78
C ARG A 146 3.54 -7.30 -19.22
N GLU A 147 3.56 -6.17 -19.91
CA GLU A 147 4.82 -5.61 -20.43
C GLU A 147 5.65 -6.60 -21.29
N GLY A 148 4.96 -7.51 -22.00
CA GLY A 148 5.59 -8.51 -22.85
C GLY A 148 6.14 -9.74 -22.15
N MET A 149 6.05 -9.81 -20.81
CA MET A 149 6.59 -10.94 -20.04
C MET A 149 5.48 -11.71 -19.30
N ARG A 150 5.53 -13.03 -19.41
CA ARG A 150 4.68 -13.94 -18.65
C ARG A 150 5.44 -14.44 -17.42
N THR A 151 4.87 -14.28 -16.23
CA THR A 151 5.53 -14.72 -14.98
C THR A 151 5.76 -16.23 -14.96
N PRO A 152 6.99 -16.70 -14.74
CA PRO A 152 7.31 -18.11 -14.62
C PRO A 152 6.64 -18.76 -13.42
N LEU A 153 6.30 -20.06 -13.51
CA LEU A 153 5.60 -20.78 -12.44
C LEU A 153 6.36 -20.80 -11.12
N HIS A 154 7.69 -20.96 -11.15
CA HIS A 154 8.49 -21.03 -9.94
C HIS A 154 8.45 -19.75 -9.08
N ARG A 155 8.09 -18.60 -9.67
CA ARG A 155 7.90 -17.34 -8.92
C ARG A 155 6.57 -17.26 -8.18
N PHE A 156 5.63 -18.17 -8.45
CA PHE A 156 4.37 -18.24 -7.72
C PHE A 156 4.44 -19.13 -6.48
N ASN A 157 5.52 -19.87 -6.26
CA ASN A 157 5.71 -20.62 -5.03
C ASN A 157 5.84 -19.69 -3.83
N ASN A 158 5.31 -20.13 -2.69
CA ASN A 158 5.30 -19.31 -1.48
C ASN A 158 6.57 -19.46 -0.64
N ASP A 159 7.42 -20.42 -0.98
CA ASP A 159 8.65 -20.68 -0.23
C ASP A 159 9.70 -19.62 -0.52
N MET A 160 10.35 -19.18 0.54
CA MET A 160 11.45 -18.22 0.50
C MET A 160 12.66 -18.78 1.25
N VAL A 161 13.84 -18.44 0.76
CA VAL A 161 15.13 -18.76 1.38
C VAL A 161 15.89 -17.46 1.63
N PHE A 162 16.45 -17.34 2.82
CA PHE A 162 17.25 -16.19 3.23
C PHE A 162 18.65 -16.61 3.62
N VAL A 163 19.65 -15.83 3.27
CA VAL A 163 21.03 -15.95 3.69
C VAL A 163 21.46 -14.67 4.41
N ASP A 164 21.84 -14.77 5.67
CA ASP A 164 22.23 -13.65 6.52
C ASP A 164 21.18 -12.50 6.50
N GLY A 165 19.91 -12.86 6.46
CA GLY A 165 18.77 -11.95 6.39
C GLY A 165 18.41 -11.42 4.99
N ARG A 166 19.20 -11.71 3.94
CA ARG A 166 18.94 -11.35 2.56
C ARG A 166 18.13 -12.43 1.85
N MET A 167 17.01 -12.07 1.24
CA MET A 167 16.20 -12.98 0.45
C MET A 167 16.92 -13.39 -0.84
N LEU A 168 16.92 -14.70 -1.13
CA LEU A 168 17.36 -15.26 -2.41
C LEU A 168 16.21 -15.27 -3.42
N GLN A 169 16.54 -15.23 -4.70
CA GLN A 169 15.56 -15.37 -5.79
C GLN A 169 15.33 -16.85 -6.11
N SER A 170 14.09 -17.20 -6.41
CA SER A 170 13.75 -18.55 -6.89
C SER A 170 14.26 -18.76 -8.31
N ALA A 171 15.12 -19.78 -8.50
CA ALA A 171 15.50 -20.31 -9.80
C ALA A 171 14.51 -21.41 -10.24
N ALA A 172 14.34 -21.60 -11.54
CA ALA A 172 13.43 -22.63 -12.06
C ALA A 172 13.89 -24.06 -11.75
N TRP A 173 15.19 -24.26 -11.63
CA TRP A 173 15.83 -25.55 -11.44
C TRP A 173 17.26 -25.39 -10.87
N GLU A 174 17.83 -26.46 -10.39
CA GLU A 174 19.14 -26.46 -9.71
C GLU A 174 20.33 -26.06 -10.60
N GLY A 175 20.22 -26.17 -11.92
CA GLY A 175 21.26 -25.72 -12.86
C GLY A 175 21.33 -24.20 -13.04
N GLY A 176 20.35 -23.46 -12.56
CA GLY A 176 20.31 -22.00 -12.58
C GLY A 176 20.79 -21.35 -11.27
N LEU A 177 21.43 -22.12 -10.39
CA LEU A 177 21.85 -21.62 -9.09
C LEU A 177 23.15 -20.80 -9.16
N ASP A 178 23.15 -19.72 -8.39
CA ASP A 178 24.29 -18.88 -8.07
C ASP A 178 24.22 -18.46 -6.59
N THR A 179 25.05 -17.50 -6.18
CA THR A 179 25.08 -17.00 -4.79
C THR A 179 23.82 -16.19 -4.38
N ASN A 180 22.92 -15.88 -5.32
CA ASN A 180 21.73 -15.07 -5.10
C ASN A 180 20.42 -15.83 -5.30
N THR A 181 20.53 -17.13 -5.64
CA THR A 181 19.37 -17.93 -6.04
C THR A 181 19.25 -19.22 -5.23
N PHE A 182 18.01 -19.73 -5.17
CA PHE A 182 17.69 -21.05 -4.62
C PHE A 182 16.73 -21.78 -5.58
N SER A 183 16.65 -23.09 -5.43
CA SER A 183 15.70 -23.92 -6.15
C SER A 183 15.05 -24.92 -5.20
N ILE A 184 13.85 -25.38 -5.51
CA ILE A 184 13.13 -26.37 -4.69
C ILE A 184 12.64 -27.50 -5.59
N ASP A 185 12.95 -28.71 -5.16
CA ASP A 185 12.31 -29.94 -5.62
C ASP A 185 11.15 -30.26 -4.66
N TYR A 186 9.95 -29.91 -5.07
CA TYR A 186 8.74 -30.12 -4.28
C TYR A 186 8.34 -31.60 -4.17
N GLU A 187 8.75 -32.44 -5.13
CA GLU A 187 8.43 -33.85 -5.13
C GLU A 187 9.20 -34.61 -4.03
N HIS A 188 10.47 -34.28 -3.87
CA HIS A 188 11.34 -34.94 -2.89
C HIS A 188 11.58 -34.11 -1.61
N GLY A 189 11.04 -32.89 -1.56
CA GLY A 189 11.18 -32.01 -0.38
C GLY A 189 12.62 -31.52 -0.18
N HIS A 190 13.29 -31.11 -1.26
CA HIS A 190 14.66 -30.64 -1.20
C HIS A 190 14.76 -29.16 -1.58
N VAL A 191 15.57 -28.43 -0.81
CA VAL A 191 15.96 -27.04 -1.11
C VAL A 191 17.44 -27.00 -1.48
N PHE A 192 17.76 -26.32 -2.57
CA PHE A 192 19.11 -26.21 -3.12
C PHE A 192 19.57 -24.76 -3.12
N ILE A 193 20.84 -24.55 -2.81
CA ILE A 193 21.53 -23.26 -2.91
C ILE A 193 22.85 -23.41 -3.69
N GLY A 194 23.33 -22.31 -4.28
CA GLY A 194 24.50 -22.29 -5.16
C GLY A 194 25.80 -21.84 -4.48
N PHE A 195 25.94 -22.06 -3.17
CA PHE A 195 27.15 -21.69 -2.42
C PHE A 195 27.30 -22.52 -1.15
N ASN A 196 28.51 -22.50 -0.56
CA ASN A 196 28.79 -23.23 0.69
C ASN A 196 28.07 -22.56 1.87
N PRO A 197 27.18 -23.27 2.60
CA PRO A 197 26.41 -22.71 3.72
C PRO A 197 27.19 -22.56 5.03
N SER A 198 28.44 -23.07 5.14
CA SER A 198 29.21 -23.27 6.39
C SER A 198 29.44 -21.92 7.02
N ASN A 199 29.27 -20.90 7.02
CA ASN A 199 29.48 -19.63 7.75
C ASN A 199 28.31 -18.66 7.52
N HIS A 200 27.16 -19.20 7.08
CA HIS A 200 25.98 -18.41 6.79
C HIS A 200 24.80 -18.87 7.64
N LEU A 201 23.99 -17.90 8.06
CA LEU A 201 22.69 -18.18 8.63
C LEU A 201 21.69 -18.37 7.47
N ILE A 202 21.34 -19.63 7.20
CA ILE A 202 20.35 -19.97 6.18
C ILE A 202 19.01 -20.21 6.85
N GLU A 203 18.00 -19.40 6.45
CA GLU A 203 16.65 -19.48 6.98
C GLU A 203 15.70 -19.85 5.83
N ILE A 204 14.80 -20.79 6.07
CA ILE A 204 13.80 -21.26 5.10
C ILE A 204 12.42 -21.10 5.70
N THR A 205 11.42 -20.68 4.92
CA THR A 205 10.02 -20.62 5.36
C THR A 205 9.57 -21.95 5.95
N ALA A 206 8.87 -21.89 7.08
CA ALA A 206 8.36 -23.04 7.81
C ALA A 206 6.90 -22.84 8.27
N PHE A 207 6.37 -21.61 8.14
CA PHE A 207 5.02 -21.26 8.49
C PHE A 207 4.40 -20.39 7.40
N ASP A 208 3.12 -20.60 7.11
CA ASP A 208 2.42 -19.82 6.10
C ASP A 208 1.87 -18.50 6.65
N SER A 209 1.58 -18.44 7.94
CA SER A 209 1.05 -17.26 8.62
C SER A 209 1.63 -17.09 10.03
N ALA A 210 1.63 -15.86 10.55
CA ALA A 210 2.01 -15.61 11.95
C ALA A 210 0.80 -15.76 12.87
N LEU A 211 -0.22 -14.92 12.66
CA LEU A 211 -1.38 -14.83 13.54
C LEU A 211 -2.66 -14.58 12.72
N ILE A 212 -3.66 -15.38 12.99
CA ILE A 212 -5.02 -15.24 12.43
C ILE A 212 -5.98 -14.85 13.56
N ARG A 213 -6.63 -13.69 13.46
CA ARG A 213 -7.78 -13.32 14.28
C ARG A 213 -9.00 -13.99 13.67
N THR A 214 -9.29 -15.23 14.13
CA THR A 214 -10.36 -16.06 13.58
C THR A 214 -11.73 -15.69 14.16
N THR A 215 -12.78 -15.94 13.37
CA THR A 215 -14.19 -15.89 13.81
C THR A 215 -14.66 -17.22 14.41
N GLY A 216 -13.89 -18.28 14.20
CA GLY A 216 -14.17 -19.63 14.69
C GLY A 216 -13.91 -19.82 16.18
N GLU A 217 -14.33 -20.97 16.68
CA GLU A 217 -14.00 -21.43 18.03
C GLU A 217 -12.56 -21.97 18.07
N VAL A 218 -11.73 -21.44 18.97
CA VAL A 218 -10.37 -21.93 19.23
C VAL A 218 -10.06 -21.89 20.72
N HIS A 219 -9.19 -22.76 21.17
CA HIS A 219 -8.79 -22.89 22.58
C HIS A 219 -10.00 -23.06 23.52
N GLY A 220 -11.07 -23.73 23.06
CA GLY A 220 -12.30 -23.93 23.82
C GLY A 220 -13.15 -22.66 24.04
N ARG A 221 -12.93 -21.61 23.24
CA ARG A 221 -13.65 -20.34 23.34
C ARG A 221 -14.26 -19.92 22.00
N LYS A 222 -15.48 -19.38 22.05
CA LYS A 222 -16.10 -18.70 20.91
C LYS A 222 -15.51 -17.32 20.71
N SER A 223 -15.56 -16.83 19.47
CA SER A 223 -15.14 -15.47 19.15
C SER A 223 -15.97 -14.44 19.91
N ASP A 224 -15.30 -13.43 20.44
CA ASP A 224 -15.94 -12.28 21.12
C ASP A 224 -16.34 -11.16 20.15
N GLY A 225 -16.01 -11.29 18.85
CA GLY A 225 -16.25 -10.29 17.82
C GLY A 225 -15.41 -9.01 17.95
N LYS A 226 -14.44 -8.94 18.88
CA LYS A 226 -13.58 -7.78 19.07
C LYS A 226 -12.25 -7.94 18.37
N GLY A 227 -11.77 -6.87 17.74
CA GLY A 227 -10.44 -6.80 17.16
C GLY A 227 -9.34 -6.81 18.23
N ALA A 228 -8.18 -7.36 17.87
CA ALA A 228 -6.98 -7.26 18.70
C ALA A 228 -6.26 -5.93 18.46
N THR A 229 -5.55 -5.45 19.48
CA THR A 229 -4.60 -4.35 19.37
C THR A 229 -3.18 -4.91 19.34
N ILE A 230 -2.48 -4.72 18.23
CA ILE A 230 -1.11 -5.18 18.03
C ILE A 230 -0.20 -3.96 17.84
N ARG A 231 0.85 -3.83 18.66
CA ARG A 231 1.74 -2.67 18.65
C ARG A 231 3.20 -3.06 18.67
N GLY A 232 4.05 -2.31 17.96
CA GLY A 232 5.50 -2.36 18.13
C GLY A 232 6.17 -3.70 17.82
N ILE A 233 5.53 -4.57 17.08
CA ILE A 233 5.98 -5.92 16.76
C ILE A 233 6.39 -5.99 15.29
N THR A 234 7.50 -6.68 15.01
CA THR A 234 7.89 -7.02 13.64
C THR A 234 7.44 -8.44 13.31
N PHE A 235 6.69 -8.60 12.20
CA PHE A 235 6.33 -9.87 11.60
C PHE A 235 7.05 -10.01 10.27
N THR A 236 7.74 -11.12 10.02
CA THR A 236 8.55 -11.25 8.81
C THR A 236 8.75 -12.68 8.34
N GLN A 237 8.99 -12.86 7.04
CA GLN A 237 9.43 -14.12 6.43
C GLN A 237 8.38 -15.24 6.49
N TYR A 238 7.13 -14.95 6.16
CA TYR A 238 6.04 -15.93 6.11
C TYR A 238 5.77 -16.39 4.67
N ALA A 239 5.52 -17.69 4.52
CA ALA A 239 5.31 -18.33 3.22
C ALA A 239 4.01 -17.91 2.50
N TYR A 240 3.13 -17.18 3.16
CA TYR A 240 1.92 -16.64 2.53
C TYR A 240 1.61 -15.23 3.04
N ARG A 241 1.19 -15.09 4.29
CA ARG A 241 0.84 -13.82 4.92
C ARG A 241 1.30 -13.75 6.37
N ALA A 242 1.57 -12.58 6.89
CA ALA A 242 1.87 -12.46 8.32
C ALA A 242 0.59 -12.47 9.16
N LEU A 243 -0.37 -11.63 8.82
CA LEU A 243 -1.57 -11.42 9.64
C LEU A 243 -2.84 -11.65 8.83
N GLU A 244 -3.89 -12.11 9.52
CA GLU A 244 -5.23 -12.13 8.97
C GLU A 244 -6.26 -11.77 10.04
N VAL A 245 -7.27 -11.00 9.66
CA VAL A 245 -8.52 -10.83 10.40
C VAL A 245 -9.63 -11.42 9.54
N GLU A 246 -10.22 -12.51 9.99
CA GLU A 246 -11.32 -13.19 9.30
C GLU A 246 -12.62 -12.41 9.43
N GLY A 247 -13.52 -12.58 8.46
CA GLY A 247 -14.86 -12.02 8.42
C GLY A 247 -15.58 -12.42 7.16
N LYS A 248 -16.85 -12.07 7.07
CA LYS A 248 -17.68 -12.34 5.90
C LYS A 248 -17.39 -11.37 4.77
N GLU A 249 -17.37 -11.89 3.56
CA GLU A 249 -17.42 -11.13 2.32
C GLU A 249 -18.78 -11.34 1.65
N PRO A 250 -19.46 -10.27 1.16
CA PRO A 250 -20.70 -10.42 0.43
C PRO A 250 -20.45 -11.03 -0.96
N GLU A 251 -21.31 -11.93 -1.40
CA GLU A 251 -21.25 -12.54 -2.74
C GLU A 251 -21.87 -11.66 -3.84
N GLY A 252 -22.53 -10.58 -3.47
CA GLY A 252 -23.19 -9.65 -4.37
C GLY A 252 -23.41 -8.32 -3.70
N LEU A 253 -24.23 -7.45 -4.30
CA LEU A 253 -24.60 -6.20 -3.65
C LEU A 253 -25.37 -6.52 -2.36
N ALA A 254 -24.80 -6.14 -1.24
CA ALA A 254 -25.32 -6.45 0.07
C ALA A 254 -25.50 -5.19 0.93
N ASN A 255 -26.38 -5.27 1.90
CA ASN A 255 -26.52 -4.19 2.88
C ASN A 255 -25.26 -4.13 3.76
N PRO A 256 -24.59 -2.97 3.90
CA PRO A 256 -23.40 -2.82 4.75
C PRO A 256 -23.58 -3.20 6.21
N SER A 257 -24.82 -3.34 6.69
CA SER A 257 -25.09 -3.86 8.04
C SER A 257 -24.90 -5.38 8.18
N SER A 258 -24.81 -6.12 7.06
CA SER A 258 -24.73 -7.58 7.04
C SER A 258 -23.32 -8.16 7.01
N PHE A 259 -22.30 -7.34 6.81
CA PHE A 259 -20.89 -7.74 6.76
C PHE A 259 -20.00 -6.75 7.53
N GLY A 260 -18.72 -7.09 7.74
CA GLY A 260 -17.77 -6.26 8.48
C GLY A 260 -17.97 -6.24 10.01
N LYS A 261 -18.90 -7.05 10.52
CA LYS A 261 -19.31 -7.07 11.94
C LYS A 261 -18.75 -8.26 12.72
N ASP A 262 -18.14 -9.22 12.03
CA ASP A 262 -17.66 -10.46 12.67
C ASP A 262 -16.47 -10.18 13.62
N VAL A 263 -15.60 -9.23 13.25
CA VAL A 263 -14.51 -8.71 14.09
C VAL A 263 -14.41 -7.20 13.91
N VAL A 264 -14.59 -6.43 14.97
CA VAL A 264 -14.65 -4.96 14.90
C VAL A 264 -13.53 -4.32 15.71
N GLY A 265 -12.86 -3.30 15.13
CA GLY A 265 -11.91 -2.45 15.83
C GLY A 265 -10.51 -3.05 15.97
N SER A 266 -10.07 -3.88 15.02
CA SER A 266 -8.66 -4.32 14.98
C SER A 266 -7.73 -3.13 14.80
N THR A 267 -6.65 -3.08 15.59
CA THR A 267 -5.72 -1.96 15.60
C THR A 267 -4.28 -2.43 15.48
N PHE A 268 -3.56 -1.87 14.49
CA PHE A 268 -2.15 -2.13 14.22
C PHE A 268 -1.39 -0.81 14.32
N GLU A 269 -0.51 -0.67 15.32
CA GLU A 269 0.26 0.55 15.58
C GLU A 269 1.75 0.26 15.67
N ASN A 270 2.59 0.99 14.94
CA ASN A 270 4.04 0.78 14.90
C ASN A 270 4.44 -0.67 14.57
N VAL A 271 3.66 -1.34 13.72
CA VAL A 271 3.92 -2.72 13.30
C VAL A 271 4.72 -2.71 12.01
N THR A 272 5.74 -3.56 11.95
CA THR A 272 6.44 -3.85 10.70
C THR A 272 5.99 -5.20 10.17
N ILE A 273 5.58 -5.26 8.90
CA ILE A 273 5.33 -6.51 8.17
C ILE A 273 6.21 -6.52 6.93
N SER A 274 7.04 -7.56 6.77
CA SER A 274 7.95 -7.66 5.63
C SER A 274 8.17 -9.09 5.18
N TYR A 275 8.60 -9.26 3.94
CA TYR A 275 8.94 -10.56 3.37
C TYR A 275 7.84 -11.61 3.57
N CYS A 276 6.64 -11.29 3.11
CA CYS A 276 5.55 -12.26 2.99
C CYS A 276 5.44 -12.68 1.53
N SER A 277 5.34 -13.97 1.27
CA SER A 277 5.42 -14.49 -0.10
C SER A 277 4.18 -14.21 -0.95
N ARG A 278 3.13 -13.66 -0.41
CA ARG A 278 1.98 -13.16 -1.18
C ARG A 278 1.59 -11.77 -0.71
N VAL A 279 1.02 -11.69 0.44
CA VAL A 279 0.49 -10.45 0.99
C VAL A 279 0.98 -10.25 2.42
N ALA A 280 1.05 -9.02 2.86
CA ALA A 280 1.29 -8.73 4.28
C ALA A 280 0.14 -9.26 5.14
N GLY A 281 -1.09 -9.12 4.66
CA GLY A 281 -2.25 -9.69 5.33
C GLY A 281 -3.58 -9.36 4.66
N TYR A 282 -4.60 -10.12 5.07
CA TYR A 282 -6.01 -9.91 4.74
C TYR A 282 -6.78 -9.44 5.97
N PHE A 283 -7.49 -8.33 5.84
CA PHE A 283 -8.17 -7.71 6.97
C PHE A 283 -9.64 -7.46 6.64
N ARG A 284 -10.52 -8.08 7.40
CA ARG A 284 -11.97 -7.90 7.36
C ARG A 284 -12.45 -7.40 8.71
N GLY A 285 -13.35 -6.47 8.69
CA GLY A 285 -13.95 -5.93 9.92
C GLY A 285 -13.93 -4.42 10.00
N ASP A 286 -15.05 -3.88 10.43
CA ASP A 286 -15.25 -2.44 10.58
C ASP A 286 -14.27 -1.82 11.57
N LYS A 287 -13.96 -0.55 11.35
CA LYS A 287 -13.09 0.26 12.21
C LYS A 287 -11.68 -0.30 12.39
N THR A 288 -11.18 -1.00 11.36
CA THR A 288 -9.78 -1.45 11.35
C THR A 288 -8.85 -0.24 11.19
N VAL A 289 -7.79 -0.19 12.00
CA VAL A 289 -6.82 0.92 12.03
C VAL A 289 -5.41 0.41 11.76
N PHE A 290 -4.74 1.03 10.81
CA PHE A 290 -3.28 0.92 10.60
C PHE A 290 -2.66 2.29 10.85
N ARG A 291 -1.82 2.41 11.85
CA ARG A 291 -1.14 3.67 12.19
C ARG A 291 0.35 3.47 12.38
N ASN A 292 1.15 4.32 11.73
CA ASN A 292 2.61 4.28 11.81
C ASN A 292 3.20 2.87 11.54
N CYS A 293 2.63 2.12 10.60
CA CYS A 293 3.12 0.80 10.22
C CYS A 293 4.09 0.89 9.03
N LEU A 294 4.98 -0.11 8.92
CA LEU A 294 5.80 -0.35 7.74
C LEU A 294 5.39 -1.67 7.10
N ILE A 295 4.93 -1.60 5.86
CA ILE A 295 4.58 -2.78 5.04
C ILE A 295 5.51 -2.80 3.84
N SER A 296 6.39 -3.80 3.76
CA SER A 296 7.42 -3.82 2.73
C SER A 296 7.82 -5.20 2.25
N ASP A 297 8.46 -5.24 1.09
CA ASP A 297 9.17 -6.41 0.57
C ASP A 297 8.29 -7.67 0.46
N THR A 298 7.02 -7.49 0.11
CA THR A 298 6.11 -8.62 -0.16
C THR A 298 6.28 -9.10 -1.60
N SER A 299 6.02 -10.37 -1.85
CA SER A 299 6.23 -10.93 -3.19
C SER A 299 5.21 -10.41 -4.21
N THR A 300 3.98 -10.11 -3.79
CA THR A 300 2.91 -9.58 -4.66
C THR A 300 2.27 -8.31 -4.15
N GLU A 301 1.69 -8.32 -2.96
CA GLU A 301 0.85 -7.23 -2.48
C GLU A 301 1.14 -6.89 -1.02
N GLY A 302 0.84 -5.65 -0.65
CA GLY A 302 0.95 -5.24 0.75
C GLY A 302 -0.27 -5.70 1.56
N VAL A 303 -1.26 -4.85 1.72
CA VAL A 303 -2.43 -5.09 2.57
C VAL A 303 -3.70 -5.23 1.73
N TYR A 304 -4.50 -6.25 2.03
CA TYR A 304 -5.90 -6.33 1.61
C TYR A 304 -6.83 -5.90 2.72
N LEU A 305 -7.66 -4.91 2.45
CA LEU A 305 -8.76 -4.49 3.29
C LEU A 305 -10.08 -4.79 2.56
N LEU A 306 -10.91 -5.64 3.14
CA LEU A 306 -12.03 -6.28 2.43
C LEU A 306 -13.33 -6.09 3.20
N SER A 307 -14.40 -5.75 2.47
CA SER A 307 -15.78 -5.83 2.97
C SER A 307 -15.94 -5.24 4.37
N SER A 308 -15.45 -4.02 4.57
CA SER A 308 -15.36 -3.35 5.87
C SER A 308 -15.79 -1.90 5.76
N SER A 309 -16.05 -1.26 6.87
CA SER A 309 -16.44 0.16 6.91
C SER A 309 -15.66 0.94 7.96
N ASP A 310 -15.53 2.26 7.73
CA ASP A 310 -14.97 3.21 8.71
C ASP A 310 -13.52 2.90 9.11
N CYS A 311 -12.72 2.39 8.15
CA CYS A 311 -11.33 2.01 8.39
C CYS A 311 -10.37 3.18 8.19
N LEU A 312 -9.22 3.15 8.88
CA LEU A 312 -8.22 4.20 8.85
C LEU A 312 -6.82 3.64 8.56
N LEU A 313 -6.18 4.16 7.52
CA LEU A 313 -4.75 3.96 7.23
C LEU A 313 -4.05 5.31 7.37
N GLU A 314 -3.22 5.47 8.40
CA GLU A 314 -2.64 6.77 8.76
C GLU A 314 -1.14 6.67 9.06
N LYS A 315 -0.34 7.54 8.45
CA LYS A 315 1.11 7.66 8.69
C LYS A 315 1.90 6.36 8.48
N ASN A 316 1.43 5.51 7.57
CA ASN A 316 2.10 4.27 7.23
C ASN A 316 3.15 4.49 6.13
N ILE A 317 4.13 3.59 6.06
CA ILE A 317 5.04 3.44 4.91
C ILE A 317 4.67 2.14 4.20
N PHE A 318 4.41 2.24 2.89
CA PHE A 318 4.28 1.10 1.98
C PHE A 318 5.40 1.19 0.95
N ARG A 319 6.22 0.15 0.83
CA ARG A 319 7.35 0.17 -0.11
C ARG A 319 7.73 -1.22 -0.59
N ARG A 320 8.21 -1.30 -1.83
CA ARG A 320 8.68 -2.54 -2.46
C ARG A 320 7.73 -3.73 -2.27
N ASN A 321 6.45 -3.52 -2.52
CA ASN A 321 5.50 -4.60 -2.67
C ASN A 321 5.55 -5.11 -4.12
N ASN A 322 5.46 -6.44 -4.33
CA ASN A 322 5.74 -7.12 -5.58
C ASN A 322 7.23 -7.19 -5.96
N VAL A 323 8.10 -7.55 -5.02
CA VAL A 323 9.54 -7.72 -5.29
C VAL A 323 9.82 -8.84 -6.31
N GLU A 324 8.92 -9.80 -6.48
CA GLU A 324 9.00 -10.86 -7.48
C GLU A 324 8.58 -10.40 -8.89
N GLN A 325 8.12 -9.17 -9.04
CA GLN A 325 7.65 -8.62 -10.32
C GLN A 325 6.61 -9.52 -10.99
N ILE A 326 5.69 -10.05 -10.19
CA ILE A 326 4.65 -10.96 -10.68
C ILE A 326 3.71 -10.19 -11.60
N THR A 327 3.53 -10.71 -12.81
CA THR A 327 2.64 -10.16 -13.82
C THR A 327 1.32 -10.93 -13.88
N GLY A 328 0.27 -10.32 -14.42
CA GLY A 328 -1.05 -10.96 -14.54
C GLY A 328 -1.90 -10.99 -13.26
N TYR A 329 -1.29 -10.97 -12.11
CA TYR A 329 -1.90 -10.57 -10.84
C TYR A 329 -1.95 -9.03 -10.81
N TYR A 330 -2.79 -8.42 -9.97
CA TYR A 330 -2.89 -6.96 -9.91
C TYR A 330 -2.28 -6.41 -8.62
N PRO A 331 -0.94 -6.42 -8.50
CA PRO A 331 -0.28 -6.07 -7.25
C PRO A 331 -0.50 -4.61 -6.87
N SER A 332 -0.63 -4.38 -5.58
CA SER A 332 -0.82 -3.06 -5.00
C SER A 332 -0.20 -2.98 -3.60
N ALA A 333 0.22 -1.79 -3.20
CA ALA A 333 0.65 -1.56 -1.82
C ALA A 333 -0.52 -1.77 -0.84
N VAL A 334 -1.72 -1.30 -1.23
CA VAL A 334 -2.97 -1.54 -0.51
C VAL A 334 -4.08 -1.80 -1.53
N LYS A 335 -4.80 -2.89 -1.35
CA LYS A 335 -6.04 -3.21 -2.08
C LYS A 335 -7.23 -3.08 -1.13
N ILE A 336 -8.12 -2.13 -1.41
CA ILE A 336 -9.37 -1.91 -0.69
C ILE A 336 -10.47 -2.46 -1.58
N PHE A 337 -11.08 -3.58 -1.21
CA PHE A 337 -11.84 -4.39 -2.14
C PHE A 337 -13.22 -4.81 -1.61
N ASN A 338 -14.15 -5.03 -2.53
CA ASN A 338 -15.47 -5.62 -2.33
C ASN A 338 -16.32 -4.89 -1.29
N GLN A 339 -16.88 -3.74 -1.68
CA GLN A 339 -17.83 -2.98 -0.86
C GLN A 339 -17.23 -2.52 0.49
N THR A 340 -16.01 -2.04 0.45
CA THR A 340 -15.33 -1.48 1.61
C THR A 340 -15.58 0.03 1.66
N HIS A 341 -16.39 0.48 2.62
CA HIS A 341 -16.97 1.83 2.63
C HIS A 341 -16.29 2.77 3.63
N ARG A 342 -16.22 4.07 3.32
CA ARG A 342 -15.71 5.13 4.20
C ARG A 342 -14.30 4.84 4.74
N VAL A 343 -13.43 4.35 3.86
CA VAL A 343 -12.03 4.14 4.20
C VAL A 343 -11.28 5.45 4.05
N THR A 344 -10.59 5.85 5.11
CA THR A 344 -9.71 7.01 5.12
C THR A 344 -8.25 6.56 5.01
N CYS A 345 -7.58 6.98 3.94
CA CYS A 345 -6.12 6.89 3.77
C CYS A 345 -5.54 8.30 3.86
N ARG A 346 -4.85 8.60 4.96
CA ARG A 346 -4.28 9.94 5.17
C ARG A 346 -2.85 9.90 5.66
N ASP A 347 -2.09 10.89 5.25
CA ASP A 347 -0.71 11.07 5.71
C ASP A 347 0.18 9.82 5.50
N ASN A 348 -0.08 9.00 4.47
CA ASN A 348 0.75 7.83 4.17
C ASN A 348 1.85 8.16 3.18
N LEU A 349 2.93 7.38 3.26
CA LEU A 349 4.06 7.40 2.34
C LEU A 349 4.07 6.08 1.55
N VAL A 350 3.79 6.16 0.25
CA VAL A 350 3.87 5.02 -0.69
C VAL A 350 5.01 5.29 -1.65
N ILE A 351 6.08 4.52 -1.57
CA ILE A 351 7.31 4.75 -2.34
C ILE A 351 7.91 3.45 -2.86
N ASP A 352 8.73 3.56 -3.90
CA ASP A 352 9.49 2.43 -4.47
C ASP A 352 8.58 1.24 -4.84
N GLN A 353 7.53 1.49 -5.64
CA GLN A 353 6.55 0.49 -6.07
C GLN A 353 6.54 0.28 -7.61
N PRO A 354 7.68 0.09 -8.27
CA PRO A 354 7.76 0.18 -9.75
C PRO A 354 6.92 -0.85 -10.49
N TYR A 355 6.57 -1.96 -9.85
CA TYR A 355 5.77 -3.06 -10.42
C TYR A 355 4.43 -3.24 -9.72
N SER A 356 3.98 -2.24 -8.98
CA SER A 356 2.78 -2.31 -8.15
C SER A 356 2.01 -1.00 -8.18
N ASN A 357 0.70 -1.08 -8.01
CA ASN A 357 -0.11 0.10 -7.75
C ASN A 357 0.15 0.62 -6.32
N GLY A 358 -0.16 1.87 -6.09
CA GLY A 358 -0.18 2.48 -4.77
C GLY A 358 -1.38 1.99 -3.95
N ILE A 359 -2.40 2.84 -3.75
CA ILE A 359 -3.61 2.46 -3.01
C ILE A 359 -4.78 2.36 -3.98
N TRP A 360 -5.36 1.17 -4.05
CA TRP A 360 -6.39 0.81 -5.00
C TRP A 360 -7.71 0.48 -4.31
N TYR A 361 -8.72 1.31 -4.54
CA TYR A 361 -10.11 1.06 -4.16
C TYR A 361 -10.80 0.38 -5.34
N ASP A 362 -11.29 -0.84 -5.15
CA ASP A 362 -11.81 -1.67 -6.23
C ASP A 362 -13.11 -2.36 -5.85
N VAL A 363 -14.07 -2.29 -6.74
CA VAL A 363 -15.38 -2.94 -6.73
C VAL A 363 -16.29 -2.57 -5.56
N GLY A 364 -17.23 -1.67 -5.84
CA GLY A 364 -18.34 -1.36 -4.95
C GLY A 364 -17.98 -0.55 -3.71
N ASN A 365 -16.78 0.05 -3.67
CA ASN A 365 -16.41 0.94 -2.57
C ASN A 365 -17.19 2.25 -2.64
N GLN A 366 -17.45 2.85 -1.49
CA GLN A 366 -18.14 4.14 -1.38
C GLN A 366 -17.49 5.05 -0.35
N ASP A 367 -17.58 6.35 -0.61
CA ASP A 367 -17.18 7.41 0.31
C ASP A 367 -15.72 7.32 0.76
N GLY A 368 -14.82 6.97 -0.18
CA GLY A 368 -13.38 6.89 0.08
C GLY A 368 -12.78 8.28 0.36
N VAL A 369 -11.87 8.37 1.33
CA VAL A 369 -11.13 9.60 1.65
C VAL A 369 -9.63 9.35 1.52
N PHE A 370 -9.00 10.06 0.57
CA PHE A 370 -7.57 9.93 0.26
C PHE A 370 -6.91 11.31 0.31
N ILE A 371 -6.27 11.63 1.44
CA ILE A 371 -5.78 12.99 1.71
C ILE A 371 -4.37 13.05 2.28
N ASN A 372 -3.63 14.10 1.92
CA ASN A 372 -2.30 14.39 2.44
C ASN A 372 -1.29 13.24 2.28
N ASN A 373 -1.49 12.31 1.33
CA ASN A 373 -0.57 11.23 1.08
C ASN A 373 0.56 11.66 0.15
N TRP A 374 1.69 11.00 0.27
CA TRP A 374 2.79 11.09 -0.67
C TRP A 374 2.94 9.76 -1.40
N ILE A 375 2.79 9.79 -2.72
CA ILE A 375 2.85 8.63 -3.60
C ILE A 375 3.93 8.84 -4.64
N GLU A 376 4.93 7.98 -4.66
CA GLU A 376 6.08 8.13 -5.57
C GLU A 376 6.51 6.78 -6.15
N GLY A 377 6.71 6.73 -7.48
CA GLY A 377 7.31 5.59 -8.16
C GLY A 377 6.45 4.32 -8.13
N CYS A 378 5.18 4.42 -8.51
CA CYS A 378 4.26 3.28 -8.66
C CYS A 378 3.56 3.30 -10.03
N ILE A 379 2.80 2.27 -10.33
CA ILE A 379 1.98 2.22 -11.55
C ILE A 379 0.84 3.24 -11.40
N ASP A 380 -0.21 2.93 -10.66
CA ASP A 380 -1.32 3.85 -10.38
C ASP A 380 -1.26 4.29 -8.90
N GLY A 381 -1.17 5.59 -8.63
CA GLY A 381 -1.00 6.11 -7.26
C GLY A 381 -2.25 5.98 -6.40
N PHE A 382 -3.25 6.80 -6.68
CA PHE A 382 -4.62 6.64 -6.22
C PHE A 382 -5.42 6.00 -7.36
N PHE A 383 -5.81 4.76 -7.19
CA PHE A 383 -6.62 4.05 -8.17
C PHE A 383 -8.02 3.80 -7.59
N TYR A 384 -9.04 4.36 -8.23
CA TYR A 384 -10.44 4.25 -7.82
C TYR A 384 -11.25 3.61 -8.95
N GLU A 385 -11.61 2.35 -8.76
CA GLU A 385 -12.19 1.51 -9.82
C GLU A 385 -13.55 0.97 -9.41
N ILE A 386 -14.53 1.05 -10.32
CA ILE A 386 -15.87 0.44 -10.18
C ILE A 386 -16.48 0.77 -8.80
N SER A 387 -16.42 2.03 -8.43
CA SER A 387 -16.73 2.51 -7.09
C SER A 387 -17.36 3.91 -7.17
N SER A 388 -17.86 4.47 -6.09
CA SER A 388 -18.53 5.77 -6.11
C SER A 388 -18.20 6.65 -4.91
N ASN A 389 -18.24 7.96 -5.11
CA ASN A 389 -18.06 8.99 -4.10
C ASN A 389 -16.69 8.91 -3.40
N ALA A 390 -15.71 9.60 -3.89
CA ALA A 390 -14.42 9.71 -3.22
C ALA A 390 -13.93 11.15 -3.16
N VAL A 391 -13.10 11.43 -2.16
CA VAL A 391 -12.29 12.66 -2.06
C VAL A 391 -10.82 12.29 -2.18
N CYS A 392 -10.12 12.91 -3.14
CA CYS A 392 -8.66 12.82 -3.31
C CYS A 392 -8.11 14.24 -3.23
N ALA A 393 -7.55 14.64 -2.08
CA ALA A 393 -7.16 16.03 -1.86
C ALA A 393 -5.84 16.20 -1.08
N GLY A 394 -5.08 17.23 -1.44
CA GLY A 394 -3.84 17.59 -0.75
C GLY A 394 -2.71 16.56 -0.90
N ASN A 395 -2.77 15.68 -1.90
CA ASN A 395 -1.77 14.63 -2.10
C ASN A 395 -0.64 15.10 -3.04
N VAL A 396 0.52 14.45 -2.90
CA VAL A 396 1.67 14.62 -3.81
C VAL A 396 1.88 13.31 -4.55
N PHE A 397 1.81 13.36 -5.88
CA PHE A 397 2.05 12.24 -6.78
C PHE A 397 3.29 12.52 -7.62
N VAL A 398 4.26 11.60 -7.60
CA VAL A 398 5.55 11.80 -8.28
C VAL A 398 5.97 10.54 -9.03
N ASN A 399 6.35 10.68 -10.31
CA ASN A 399 6.90 9.59 -11.11
C ASN A 399 6.04 8.31 -11.10
N CYS A 400 4.73 8.44 -11.07
CA CYS A 400 3.81 7.33 -11.28
C CYS A 400 3.40 7.28 -12.75
N ASP A 401 3.03 6.11 -13.25
CA ASP A 401 2.43 6.06 -14.59
C ASP A 401 1.15 6.88 -14.64
N LYS A 402 0.30 6.76 -13.61
CA LYS A 402 -0.83 7.63 -13.32
C LYS A 402 -0.83 7.95 -11.82
N GLY A 403 -0.73 9.21 -11.46
CA GLY A 403 -0.85 9.65 -10.06
C GLY A 403 -2.26 9.40 -9.53
N VAL A 404 -3.25 9.78 -10.33
CA VAL A 404 -4.67 9.48 -10.11
C VAL A 404 -5.19 8.70 -11.31
N ARG A 405 -5.84 7.58 -11.03
CA ARG A 405 -6.63 6.81 -11.99
C ARG A 405 -8.04 6.58 -11.45
N VAL A 406 -9.03 7.06 -12.19
CA VAL A 406 -10.44 6.83 -11.90
C VAL A 406 -11.01 6.02 -13.06
N LEU A 407 -11.36 4.75 -12.81
CA LEU A 407 -11.82 3.85 -13.86
C LEU A 407 -13.23 3.34 -13.56
N ASN A 408 -14.17 3.59 -14.46
CA ASN A 408 -15.56 3.14 -14.33
C ASN A 408 -16.21 3.49 -12.99
N ALA A 409 -15.88 4.66 -12.46
CA ALA A 409 -16.34 5.13 -11.16
C ALA A 409 -17.17 6.41 -11.32
N ALA A 410 -17.86 6.83 -10.26
CA ALA A 410 -18.70 8.04 -10.23
C ALA A 410 -18.31 8.97 -9.08
N ASN A 411 -18.55 10.28 -9.27
CA ASN A 411 -18.50 11.31 -8.23
C ASN A 411 -17.16 11.35 -7.45
N VAL A 412 -16.03 11.27 -8.14
CA VAL A 412 -14.70 11.42 -7.53
C VAL A 412 -14.31 12.90 -7.55
N ARG A 413 -13.97 13.44 -6.39
CA ARG A 413 -13.63 14.85 -6.17
C ARG A 413 -12.12 14.98 -5.94
N VAL A 414 -11.39 15.58 -6.90
CA VAL A 414 -9.94 15.73 -6.90
C VAL A 414 -9.56 17.19 -6.71
N TYR A 415 -9.07 17.55 -5.52
CA TYR A 415 -8.79 18.93 -5.14
C TYR A 415 -7.37 19.13 -4.64
N GLN A 416 -6.73 20.22 -5.04
CA GLN A 416 -5.50 20.69 -4.39
C GLN A 416 -4.38 19.63 -4.31
N ASN A 417 -4.19 18.82 -5.35
CA ASN A 417 -3.09 17.88 -5.42
C ASN A 417 -1.93 18.44 -6.25
N THR A 418 -0.73 17.97 -5.98
CA THR A 418 0.47 18.24 -6.78
C THR A 418 0.87 16.97 -7.53
N PHE A 419 0.98 17.08 -8.85
CA PHE A 419 1.40 16.02 -9.76
C PHE A 419 2.74 16.40 -10.38
N VAL A 420 3.71 15.52 -10.33
CA VAL A 420 5.05 15.73 -10.88
C VAL A 420 5.44 14.53 -11.74
N ASP A 421 5.64 14.76 -13.04
CA ASP A 421 5.96 13.71 -14.03
C ASP A 421 5.03 12.50 -13.96
N THR A 422 3.73 12.78 -13.86
CA THR A 422 2.68 11.77 -13.77
C THR A 422 1.37 12.32 -14.36
N VAL A 423 0.44 11.43 -14.66
CA VAL A 423 -0.85 11.73 -15.30
C VAL A 423 -1.98 11.66 -14.29
N ALA A 424 -2.96 12.56 -14.38
CA ALA A 424 -4.28 12.36 -13.80
C ALA A 424 -5.22 11.81 -14.90
N SER A 425 -5.87 10.67 -14.67
CA SER A 425 -6.67 9.98 -15.69
C SER A 425 -8.04 9.57 -15.17
N PHE A 426 -9.07 9.89 -15.94
CA PHE A 426 -10.46 9.46 -15.75
C PHE A 426 -10.85 8.62 -16.96
N GLU A 427 -11.28 7.39 -16.73
CA GLU A 427 -11.39 6.38 -17.77
C GLU A 427 -12.74 5.66 -17.73
N ARG A 428 -13.26 5.33 -18.91
CA ARG A 428 -14.42 4.45 -19.09
C ARG A 428 -14.06 3.35 -20.07
N ASP A 429 -14.26 2.12 -19.67
CA ASP A 429 -14.11 0.93 -20.52
C ASP A 429 -15.27 -0.06 -20.28
N GLU A 430 -15.21 -1.21 -20.92
CA GLU A 430 -16.28 -2.22 -20.88
C GLU A 430 -16.35 -2.98 -19.56
N ARG A 431 -15.40 -2.80 -18.65
CA ARG A 431 -15.35 -3.55 -17.39
C ARG A 431 -16.59 -3.31 -16.53
N SER A 432 -17.00 -4.35 -15.82
CA SER A 432 -18.20 -4.37 -14.98
C SER A 432 -19.51 -4.12 -15.70
N ALA A 433 -19.54 -4.33 -17.02
CA ALA A 433 -20.75 -4.35 -17.82
C ALA A 433 -21.08 -5.78 -18.25
N VAL A 434 -22.29 -5.99 -18.72
CA VAL A 434 -22.66 -7.26 -19.35
C VAL A 434 -21.75 -7.52 -20.55
N GLY A 435 -21.07 -8.67 -20.56
CA GLY A 435 -20.10 -9.01 -21.59
C GLY A 435 -18.64 -8.66 -21.29
N ASP A 436 -18.36 -8.07 -20.14
CA ASP A 436 -16.98 -7.90 -19.64
C ASP A 436 -16.28 -9.26 -19.54
N HIS A 437 -14.99 -9.31 -19.90
CA HIS A 437 -14.20 -10.54 -19.85
C HIS A 437 -13.97 -11.06 -18.40
N PHE A 438 -14.11 -10.21 -17.38
CA PHE A 438 -14.20 -10.60 -15.97
C PHE A 438 -15.63 -10.94 -15.54
N GLY A 439 -16.61 -10.76 -16.43
CA GLY A 439 -18.02 -10.91 -16.15
C GLY A 439 -18.61 -9.72 -15.37
N TRP A 440 -19.92 -9.76 -15.22
CA TRP A 440 -20.63 -8.83 -14.36
C TRP A 440 -20.20 -9.02 -12.92
N HIS A 441 -19.78 -7.94 -12.26
CA HIS A 441 -19.44 -7.99 -10.85
C HIS A 441 -20.66 -7.60 -10.01
N PRO A 442 -21.29 -8.53 -9.28
CA PRO A 442 -22.55 -8.27 -8.58
C PRO A 442 -22.48 -7.13 -7.55
N SER A 443 -21.27 -6.88 -7.00
CA SER A 443 -21.03 -5.82 -6.00
C SER A 443 -21.05 -4.42 -6.57
N THR A 444 -21.10 -4.23 -7.89
CA THR A 444 -21.16 -2.89 -8.49
C THR A 444 -22.55 -2.27 -8.42
N GLY A 445 -23.58 -3.06 -8.20
CA GLY A 445 -24.97 -2.62 -8.18
C GLY A 445 -25.54 -2.34 -9.58
N PRO A 446 -26.76 -1.78 -9.67
CA PRO A 446 -27.45 -1.56 -10.93
C PRO A 446 -26.92 -0.39 -11.74
N ASN A 447 -26.21 0.56 -11.12
CA ASN A 447 -25.85 1.86 -11.71
C ASN A 447 -24.45 1.86 -12.35
N VAL A 448 -24.07 0.78 -12.99
CA VAL A 448 -22.72 0.61 -13.58
C VAL A 448 -22.40 1.60 -14.69
N ASP A 449 -23.39 2.26 -15.27
CA ASP A 449 -23.20 3.30 -16.30
C ASP A 449 -23.16 4.72 -15.73
N GLU A 450 -23.37 4.90 -14.43
CA GLU A 450 -23.10 6.16 -13.75
C GLU A 450 -21.60 6.31 -13.51
N ARG A 451 -20.88 6.79 -14.54
CA ARG A 451 -19.42 6.91 -14.57
C ARG A 451 -18.99 8.35 -14.88
N GLU A 452 -19.67 9.28 -14.25
CA GLU A 452 -19.48 10.71 -14.39
C GLU A 452 -19.58 11.42 -13.04
N GLY A 453 -19.71 12.75 -13.09
CA GLY A 453 -19.88 13.58 -11.90
C GLY A 453 -18.56 13.92 -11.21
N HIS A 454 -17.44 13.73 -11.89
CA HIS A 454 -16.13 14.02 -11.31
C HIS A 454 -15.90 15.53 -11.18
N VAL A 455 -15.01 15.88 -10.27
CA VAL A 455 -14.53 17.25 -10.04
C VAL A 455 -13.02 17.26 -10.02
N PHE A 456 -12.39 18.19 -10.74
CA PHE A 456 -10.94 18.34 -10.78
C PHE A 456 -10.56 19.83 -10.67
N VAL A 457 -10.26 20.29 -9.45
CA VAL A 457 -10.16 21.72 -9.13
C VAL A 457 -8.93 22.05 -8.29
N GLY A 458 -8.23 23.12 -8.64
CA GLY A 458 -7.14 23.66 -7.86
C GLY A 458 -5.90 22.76 -7.81
N ASN A 459 -5.69 21.92 -8.82
CA ASN A 459 -4.54 21.02 -8.86
C ASN A 459 -3.34 21.69 -9.57
N LEU A 460 -2.13 21.29 -9.19
CA LEU A 460 -0.86 21.67 -9.81
C LEU A 460 -0.27 20.46 -10.53
N LEU A 461 -0.08 20.55 -11.85
CA LEU A 461 0.49 19.49 -12.67
C LEU A 461 1.77 19.98 -13.33
N VAL A 462 2.90 19.37 -13.00
CA VAL A 462 4.23 19.77 -13.47
C VAL A 462 4.88 18.64 -14.25
N ALA A 463 5.24 18.91 -15.50
CA ALA A 463 6.04 18.04 -16.35
C ALA A 463 7.45 18.61 -16.49
N ASN A 464 8.45 17.85 -16.06
CA ASN A 464 9.86 18.16 -16.28
C ASN A 464 10.32 17.76 -17.69
N PRO A 465 11.50 18.19 -18.15
CA PRO A 465 12.03 17.79 -19.45
C PRO A 465 12.06 16.27 -19.60
N GLY A 466 11.53 15.78 -20.73
CA GLY A 466 11.45 14.35 -21.02
C GLY A 466 10.10 13.70 -20.70
N PHE A 467 9.22 14.32 -19.90
CA PHE A 467 7.88 13.81 -19.70
C PHE A 467 6.97 14.15 -20.89
N SER A 468 6.63 13.13 -21.70
CA SER A 468 5.95 13.29 -22.99
C SER A 468 4.45 12.95 -22.99
N LYS A 469 3.91 12.49 -21.87
CA LYS A 469 2.47 12.15 -21.74
C LYS A 469 1.62 13.41 -21.54
N ALA A 470 0.33 13.36 -21.89
CA ALA A 470 -0.62 14.38 -21.48
C ALA A 470 -0.72 14.44 -19.93
N LEU A 471 -0.93 15.64 -19.38
CA LEU A 471 -0.98 15.83 -17.93
C LEU A 471 -2.32 15.40 -17.33
N LEU A 472 -3.41 15.60 -18.09
CA LEU A 472 -4.78 15.24 -17.70
C LEU A 472 -5.44 14.48 -18.85
N ARG A 473 -6.21 13.45 -18.50
CA ARG A 473 -6.91 12.61 -19.48
C ARG A 473 -8.34 12.32 -19.00
N PHE A 474 -9.31 12.57 -19.89
CA PHE A 474 -10.69 12.08 -19.81
C PHE A 474 -10.88 11.19 -21.03
N GLU A 475 -10.84 9.89 -20.88
CA GLU A 475 -10.83 8.98 -22.01
C GLU A 475 -11.78 7.80 -21.85
N GLN A 476 -12.26 7.28 -22.98
CA GLN A 476 -13.08 6.09 -22.98
C GLN A 476 -12.74 5.20 -24.19
N THR A 477 -12.99 3.90 -24.04
CA THR A 477 -12.80 2.96 -25.14
C THR A 477 -13.81 3.24 -26.26
N LYS A 478 -13.45 2.87 -27.48
CA LYS A 478 -14.29 3.07 -28.66
C LYS A 478 -15.70 2.48 -28.49
N ASN A 479 -15.80 1.34 -27.80
CA ASN A 479 -17.08 0.67 -27.56
C ASN A 479 -18.02 1.48 -26.63
N MET A 480 -17.47 2.38 -25.82
CA MET A 480 -18.25 3.25 -24.96
C MET A 480 -18.76 4.52 -25.67
N CYS A 481 -18.18 4.90 -26.81
CA CYS A 481 -18.50 6.16 -27.51
C CYS A 481 -19.98 6.32 -27.87
N GLY A 482 -20.62 5.23 -28.30
CA GLY A 482 -22.05 5.21 -28.60
C GLY A 482 -22.98 5.17 -27.38
N ARG A 483 -22.47 4.69 -26.25
CA ARG A 483 -23.23 4.40 -25.04
C ARG A 483 -23.14 5.53 -24.00
N LEU A 484 -21.93 6.01 -23.71
CA LEU A 484 -21.66 7.03 -22.68
C LEU A 484 -21.27 8.35 -23.35
N LYS A 485 -22.25 9.25 -23.52
CA LYS A 485 -22.07 10.52 -24.25
C LYS A 485 -21.91 11.75 -23.36
N LYS A 486 -22.18 11.63 -22.07
CA LYS A 486 -22.01 12.73 -21.12
C LYS A 486 -20.52 12.94 -20.82
N ALA A 487 -20.11 14.19 -20.62
CA ALA A 487 -18.80 14.51 -20.04
C ALA A 487 -18.61 13.77 -18.71
N MET A 488 -17.36 13.35 -18.44
CA MET A 488 -17.04 12.64 -17.19
C MET A 488 -16.99 13.58 -16.00
N VAL A 489 -16.63 14.84 -16.25
CA VAL A 489 -16.40 15.85 -15.23
C VAL A 489 -17.53 16.86 -15.20
N ASN A 490 -17.97 17.25 -13.99
CA ASN A 490 -18.96 18.32 -13.76
C ASN A 490 -18.28 19.67 -13.50
N GLU A 491 -17.08 19.65 -12.89
CA GLU A 491 -16.32 20.86 -12.60
C GLU A 491 -14.83 20.62 -12.88
N LEU A 492 -14.26 21.47 -13.73
CA LEU A 492 -12.87 21.42 -14.15
C LEU A 492 -12.36 22.86 -14.23
N ASP A 493 -11.62 23.33 -13.19
CA ASP A 493 -11.17 24.72 -13.16
C ASP A 493 -10.07 24.98 -12.12
N TYR A 494 -9.51 26.17 -12.15
CA TYR A 494 -8.49 26.66 -11.22
C TYR A 494 -7.21 25.81 -11.18
N ASN A 495 -6.91 25.06 -12.23
CA ASN A 495 -5.73 24.22 -12.30
C ASN A 495 -4.53 24.99 -12.89
N ILE A 496 -3.33 24.59 -12.50
CA ILE A 496 -2.09 25.06 -13.11
C ILE A 496 -1.39 23.89 -13.77
N TYR A 497 -1.17 24.02 -15.07
CA TYR A 497 -0.43 23.08 -15.89
C TYR A 497 0.92 23.67 -16.27
N VAL A 498 2.00 22.97 -16.01
CA VAL A 498 3.37 23.44 -16.27
C VAL A 498 4.15 22.42 -17.09
N ARG A 499 4.82 22.89 -18.15
CA ARG A 499 5.87 22.14 -18.82
C ARG A 499 7.15 22.94 -18.79
N THR A 500 8.22 22.35 -18.28
CA THR A 500 9.52 23.00 -18.16
C THR A 500 10.44 22.54 -19.30
N GLY A 501 11.12 23.48 -19.96
CA GLY A 501 12.30 23.23 -20.79
C GLY A 501 12.14 22.45 -22.10
N ASP A 502 10.94 22.02 -22.51
CA ASP A 502 10.72 21.30 -23.77
C ASP A 502 9.79 22.10 -24.69
N LYS A 503 10.32 22.45 -25.87
CA LYS A 503 9.58 23.20 -26.90
C LYS A 503 8.73 22.33 -27.82
N LYS A 504 8.67 21.03 -27.60
CA LYS A 504 7.83 20.15 -28.42
C LYS A 504 6.36 20.32 -28.02
N ALA A 505 5.52 20.59 -28.99
CA ALA A 505 4.08 20.62 -28.77
C ALA A 505 3.59 19.23 -28.31
N GLN A 506 3.33 19.09 -27.04
CA GLN A 506 2.73 17.90 -26.43
C GLN A 506 1.33 18.24 -25.96
N PRO A 507 0.32 17.41 -26.15
CA PRO A 507 -0.98 17.67 -25.59
C PRO A 507 -0.89 17.78 -24.07
N PHE A 508 -1.53 18.81 -23.49
CA PHE A 508 -1.66 18.89 -22.04
C PHE A 508 -2.89 18.13 -21.55
N LEU A 509 -3.91 17.97 -22.42
CA LEU A 509 -5.17 17.33 -22.11
C LEU A 509 -5.60 16.41 -23.26
N VAL A 510 -6.03 15.20 -22.91
CA VAL A 510 -6.84 14.29 -23.76
C VAL A 510 -8.28 14.38 -23.27
N TRP A 511 -9.23 14.56 -24.17
CA TRP A 511 -10.62 14.80 -23.84
C TRP A 511 -11.57 13.89 -24.61
N GLY A 512 -12.54 13.34 -23.92
CA GLY A 512 -13.68 12.59 -24.44
C GLY A 512 -14.84 12.49 -23.45
N PRO A 513 -16.07 12.23 -23.93
CA PRO A 513 -16.36 11.96 -25.34
C PRO A 513 -16.51 13.24 -26.17
N VAL A 514 -16.19 13.14 -27.45
CA VAL A 514 -16.53 14.11 -28.50
C VAL A 514 -17.19 13.38 -29.67
N ASP A 515 -17.83 14.11 -30.57
CA ASP A 515 -18.35 13.51 -31.80
C ASP A 515 -17.20 12.98 -32.67
N GLY A 516 -17.39 11.82 -33.25
CA GLY A 516 -16.42 11.17 -34.14
C GLY A 516 -16.17 9.70 -33.82
N GLU A 517 -15.43 9.04 -34.68
CA GLU A 517 -15.21 7.57 -34.58
C GLU A 517 -14.40 7.16 -33.35
N SER A 518 -13.38 7.93 -32.97
CA SER A 518 -12.57 7.68 -31.75
C SER A 518 -13.19 8.27 -30.51
N CYS A 519 -14.18 9.17 -30.65
CA CYS A 519 -14.78 10.03 -29.65
C CYS A 519 -13.80 10.72 -28.68
N MET A 520 -12.56 10.93 -29.13
CA MET A 520 -11.46 11.50 -28.35
C MET A 520 -10.79 12.64 -29.14
N THR A 521 -10.33 13.66 -28.45
CA THR A 521 -9.53 14.75 -29.01
C THR A 521 -8.41 15.15 -28.05
N GLU A 522 -7.40 15.85 -28.59
CA GLU A 522 -6.25 16.33 -27.83
C GLU A 522 -6.17 17.84 -27.88
N PHE A 523 -5.80 18.45 -26.77
CA PHE A 523 -5.61 19.89 -26.66
C PHE A 523 -4.17 20.22 -26.25
N ASN A 524 -3.56 21.13 -27.01
CA ASN A 524 -2.24 21.69 -26.73
C ASN A 524 -2.32 23.04 -25.98
N THR A 525 -3.49 23.65 -25.91
CA THR A 525 -3.73 24.94 -25.26
C THR A 525 -5.07 24.96 -24.55
N LEU A 526 -5.20 25.76 -23.51
CA LEU A 526 -6.46 26.01 -22.82
C LEU A 526 -7.52 26.67 -23.74
N ASP A 527 -7.07 27.54 -24.66
CA ASP A 527 -7.99 28.20 -25.59
C ASP A 527 -8.65 27.21 -26.56
N GLY A 528 -7.96 26.13 -26.91
CA GLY A 528 -8.52 25.04 -27.69
C GLY A 528 -9.68 24.34 -26.96
N LEU A 529 -9.49 24.03 -25.68
CA LEU A 529 -10.52 23.43 -24.84
C LEU A 529 -11.69 24.40 -24.62
N ARG A 530 -11.41 25.67 -24.24
CA ARG A 530 -12.43 26.69 -23.96
C ARG A 530 -13.32 27.03 -25.16
N LYS A 531 -12.84 26.84 -26.38
CA LYS A 531 -13.64 26.96 -27.59
C LYS A 531 -14.71 25.89 -27.70
N LEU A 532 -14.41 24.69 -27.27
CA LEU A 532 -15.31 23.54 -27.27
C LEU A 532 -16.19 23.50 -26.02
N HIS A 533 -15.60 23.82 -24.86
CA HIS A 533 -16.18 23.76 -23.54
C HIS A 533 -15.87 25.06 -22.76
N PRO A 534 -16.61 26.17 -23.02
CA PRO A 534 -16.33 27.44 -22.34
C PRO A 534 -16.59 27.41 -20.83
N GLU A 535 -17.33 26.43 -20.35
CA GLU A 535 -17.62 26.19 -18.94
C GLU A 535 -16.43 25.60 -18.16
N PHE A 536 -15.40 25.03 -18.85
CA PHE A 536 -14.26 24.39 -18.21
C PHE A 536 -12.99 25.23 -18.33
N GLU A 537 -12.14 25.15 -17.30
CA GLU A 537 -10.80 25.76 -17.21
C GLU A 537 -10.80 27.30 -17.39
N ALA A 538 -11.92 27.95 -17.03
CA ALA A 538 -12.09 29.39 -17.23
C ALA A 538 -11.03 30.22 -16.45
N HIS A 539 -10.65 29.76 -15.25
CA HIS A 539 -9.68 30.42 -14.36
C HIS A 539 -8.32 29.72 -14.28
N SER A 540 -8.12 28.68 -15.06
CA SER A 540 -6.89 27.88 -15.07
C SER A 540 -5.79 28.52 -15.92
N GLN A 541 -4.54 28.11 -15.66
CA GLN A 541 -3.36 28.58 -16.37
C GLN A 541 -2.56 27.42 -16.95
N TYR A 542 -2.07 27.56 -18.18
CA TYR A 542 -1.11 26.68 -18.81
C TYR A 542 0.19 27.41 -19.10
N LEU A 543 1.29 26.90 -18.55
CA LEU A 543 2.65 27.41 -18.70
C LEU A 543 3.46 26.39 -19.54
N GLY A 544 3.28 26.42 -20.86
CA GLY A 544 3.80 25.42 -21.80
C GLY A 544 5.31 25.46 -22.02
N ASP A 545 5.94 26.61 -21.80
CA ASP A 545 7.38 26.85 -22.02
C ASP A 545 8.01 27.53 -20.79
N TYR A 546 7.79 26.98 -19.61
CA TYR A 546 8.31 27.59 -18.39
C TYR A 546 9.84 27.49 -18.34
N PRO A 547 10.57 28.61 -18.22
CA PRO A 547 12.02 28.59 -18.24
C PRO A 547 12.60 28.12 -16.91
N GLY A 548 13.41 27.07 -16.94
CA GLY A 548 14.10 26.53 -15.76
C GLY A 548 13.20 25.68 -14.84
N PRO A 549 13.69 25.34 -13.64
CA PRO A 549 12.95 24.49 -12.70
C PRO A 549 11.75 25.25 -12.11
N PHE A 550 10.60 24.61 -12.11
CA PHE A 550 9.38 25.14 -11.50
C PHE A 550 9.28 24.83 -9.99
N LEU A 551 9.81 23.68 -9.59
CA LEU A 551 9.80 23.21 -8.22
C LEU A 551 11.13 23.52 -7.51
N ARG A 552 11.10 23.64 -6.19
CA ARG A 552 12.29 24.03 -5.39
C ARG A 552 13.45 23.05 -5.55
N SER A 553 13.22 21.74 -5.45
CA SER A 553 14.27 20.75 -5.65
C SER A 553 13.68 19.36 -5.86
N MET A 554 13.87 18.81 -7.05
CA MET A 554 13.55 17.42 -7.35
C MET A 554 14.43 16.44 -6.55
N GLU A 555 15.73 16.76 -6.46
CA GLU A 555 16.72 15.92 -5.75
C GLU A 555 16.41 15.80 -4.25
N LEU A 556 16.03 16.90 -3.62
CA LEU A 556 15.67 16.93 -2.20
C LEU A 556 14.20 16.58 -1.95
N ARG A 557 13.47 16.15 -2.98
CA ARG A 557 12.03 15.85 -2.90
C ARG A 557 11.21 17.01 -2.32
N ASN A 558 11.61 18.25 -2.64
CA ASN A 558 10.85 19.45 -2.29
C ASN A 558 10.06 19.92 -3.51
N TYR A 559 8.81 19.52 -3.58
CA TYR A 559 7.90 19.79 -4.70
C TYR A 559 7.05 21.06 -4.50
N GLU A 560 7.45 21.92 -3.57
CA GLU A 560 6.90 23.27 -3.50
C GLU A 560 7.36 24.08 -4.73
N PRO A 561 6.51 24.98 -5.27
CA PRO A 561 6.96 25.92 -6.30
C PRO A 561 8.16 26.75 -5.89
N ALA A 562 9.14 26.90 -6.79
CA ALA A 562 10.39 27.63 -6.55
C ALA A 562 10.19 29.14 -6.69
N GLY A 563 9.57 29.78 -5.75
CA GLY A 563 9.34 31.23 -5.74
C GLY A 563 7.87 31.58 -5.60
N SER A 564 7.59 32.89 -5.44
CA SER A 564 6.17 33.34 -5.48
C SER A 564 5.65 33.02 -6.87
N LEU A 565 4.76 32.03 -6.97
CA LEU A 565 3.96 31.81 -8.17
C LEU A 565 3.34 33.17 -8.54
N LYS A 566 3.85 33.81 -9.61
CA LYS A 566 3.25 35.02 -10.18
C LYS A 566 1.90 34.69 -10.85
N THR A 567 1.25 33.66 -10.36
CA THR A 567 -0.07 33.27 -10.85
C THR A 567 -1.12 33.91 -9.94
N LYS A 568 -2.14 34.45 -10.58
CA LYS A 568 -3.34 34.95 -9.87
C LYS A 568 -4.37 33.84 -9.66
N VAL A 569 -4.02 32.60 -10.02
CA VAL A 569 -4.96 31.47 -9.88
C VAL A 569 -5.05 31.11 -8.41
N THR A 570 -6.23 31.21 -7.87
CA THR A 570 -6.57 30.71 -6.53
C THR A 570 -7.91 30.00 -6.62
N ALA A 571 -8.00 28.82 -6.04
CA ALA A 571 -9.17 27.95 -6.06
C ALA A 571 -9.99 28.09 -4.78
N PRO A 572 -11.31 28.18 -4.85
CA PRO A 572 -12.15 27.99 -3.68
C PRO A 572 -12.04 26.52 -3.23
N LEU A 573 -12.11 26.30 -1.93
CA LEU A 573 -12.08 24.95 -1.37
C LEU A 573 -13.38 24.68 -0.62
N PRO A 574 -14.15 23.66 -0.98
CA PRO A 574 -15.35 23.27 -0.25
C PRO A 574 -15.06 23.04 1.24
N SER A 575 -15.96 23.49 2.11
CA SER A 575 -15.75 23.49 3.56
C SER A 575 -15.53 22.10 4.16
N ASP A 576 -16.14 21.06 3.58
CA ASP A 576 -15.92 19.67 3.97
C ASP A 576 -14.50 19.22 3.64
N ILE A 577 -13.97 19.55 2.46
CA ILE A 577 -12.59 19.22 2.08
C ILE A 577 -11.58 20.01 2.90
N GLN A 578 -11.83 21.31 3.12
CA GLN A 578 -11.00 22.12 3.99
C GLN A 578 -10.87 21.52 5.40
N LYS A 579 -12.00 21.07 5.95
CA LYS A 579 -12.02 20.38 7.25
C LYS A 579 -11.22 19.06 7.24
N LEU A 580 -11.35 18.27 6.17
CA LEU A 580 -10.59 17.03 6.01
C LEU A 580 -9.07 17.27 5.96
N LEU A 581 -8.65 18.29 5.20
CA LEU A 581 -7.25 18.66 5.06
C LEU A 581 -6.66 19.31 6.33
N GLY A 582 -7.50 19.85 7.21
CA GLY A 582 -7.06 20.60 8.38
C GLY A 582 -6.39 21.94 8.05
N TRP A 583 -6.67 22.49 6.84
CA TRP A 583 -6.05 23.73 6.40
C TRP A 583 -6.67 24.96 7.08
N PRO A 584 -5.87 26.03 7.34
CA PRO A 584 -6.41 27.29 7.87
C PRO A 584 -7.53 27.82 6.98
N LYS A 585 -8.58 28.37 7.58
CA LYS A 585 -9.71 28.92 6.82
C LYS A 585 -9.28 30.14 6.01
N GLN A 586 -9.45 30.06 4.69
CA GLN A 586 -9.23 31.14 3.71
C GLN A 586 -10.34 31.09 2.65
N ASP A 587 -10.54 32.19 1.95
CA ASP A 587 -11.54 32.27 0.88
C ASP A 587 -11.10 31.50 -0.36
N SER A 588 -9.81 31.39 -0.59
CA SER A 588 -9.21 30.64 -1.70
C SER A 588 -7.76 30.22 -1.40
N TYR A 589 -7.27 29.22 -2.11
CA TYR A 589 -5.96 28.62 -1.94
C TYR A 589 -5.22 28.57 -3.28
N PRO A 590 -3.87 28.70 -3.28
CA PRO A 590 -3.11 28.43 -4.49
C PRO A 590 -3.27 26.97 -4.90
N PRO A 591 -3.26 26.64 -6.20
CA PRO A 591 -3.33 25.26 -6.66
C PRO A 591 -2.18 24.40 -6.17
N GLY A 592 -2.49 23.16 -5.79
CA GLY A 592 -1.50 22.17 -5.33
C GLY A 592 -1.61 21.83 -3.84
N ALA A 593 -0.82 20.83 -3.42
CA ALA A 593 -0.86 20.23 -2.08
C ALA A 593 -0.17 21.08 -0.98
N TYR A 594 0.42 22.20 -1.37
CA TYR A 594 1.17 23.07 -0.45
C TYR A 594 0.45 24.40 -0.26
N PRO A 595 -0.43 24.53 0.75
CA PRO A 595 -1.02 25.81 1.07
C PRO A 595 0.08 26.80 1.45
N LEU A 596 -0.03 28.04 0.99
CA LEU A 596 0.87 29.08 1.44
C LEU A 596 0.82 29.13 2.96
N ARG A 597 1.96 28.89 3.60
CA ARG A 597 2.10 29.11 5.05
C ARG A 597 2.15 30.62 5.28
N PRO A 598 1.43 31.13 6.28
CA PRO A 598 1.49 32.54 6.63
C PRO A 598 2.89 33.00 7.02
#